data_96e67172e2d5809f1fd372c0cedafba8
#
_entry.id   96e67172e2d5809f1fd372c0cedafba8
#
_cell.length_a   1.000
_cell.length_b   1.000
_cell.length_c   1.000
_cell.angle_alpha   90.00
_cell.angle_beta   90.00
_cell.angle_gamma   90.00
#
_symmetry.space_group_name_H-M   'P 1'
#
loop_
_entity.id
_entity.type
_entity.pdbx_description
1 polymer ?
#
loop_
_entity_poly.entity_id
_entity_poly.type
_entity_poly.pdbx_seq_one_letter_code
_entity_poly.pdbx_strand_id
1 'polypeptide(L)'
;MKRMNKLLALLLAVIMVASFAACGNEPAPTPDPEPTPDPTPAITYPLTVTDMAGCEVTLEKEPERIVSGYYISSSACIALGLSDKMVGIEDKSAKRPIYKLAAPALIDLPNVGSAKAFDLEACVNANPDLVILPMKQKDTAQTLSEMGIATLLVLPESHEQLMEMFTLIGTTTNSMEKATALIEYYNAKLTAVAELTKDLTDEQKPVVYIGSTSDILRTAPKEMYQASLITTAGGKNAGDVLEGTSWTDIDNETFLTMNPDVIVIPTDNFAVSSPDYTAEDVLNNATFADVTAVKNGAVYQMPVGFEAWDSPVPSGILGTLWMLHTLHPELYTAEQFAADADEFYSTFYGFHVALDQAA
;
A
#
# COMPACT_ATOMS: atom_id res chain seq x y z
N MET A 1 16.20 -75.15 -27.56
CA MET A 1 16.24 -73.93 -26.80
C MET A 1 16.82 -72.71 -27.61
N LYS A 2 17.94 -72.81 -28.34
CA LYS A 2 18.49 -71.67 -29.10
C LYS A 2 17.66 -71.11 -30.28
N ARG A 3 16.79 -71.96 -30.90
CA ARG A 3 15.93 -71.58 -32.03
C ARG A 3 14.64 -70.88 -31.58
N MET A 4 14.13 -71.22 -30.39
CA MET A 4 12.93 -70.60 -29.81
C MET A 4 13.14 -69.20 -29.32
N ASN A 5 14.35 -68.91 -28.79
CA ASN A 5 14.71 -67.53 -28.35
C ASN A 5 14.91 -66.54 -29.51
N LYS A 6 15.30 -67.06 -30.72
CA LYS A 6 15.43 -66.18 -31.90
C LYS A 6 14.07 -65.81 -32.51
N LEU A 7 13.09 -66.73 -32.44
CA LEU A 7 11.70 -66.45 -32.85
C LEU A 7 10.98 -65.45 -31.89
N LEU A 8 11.24 -65.57 -30.58
CA LEU A 8 10.68 -64.67 -29.61
C LEU A 8 11.28 -63.24 -29.75
N ALA A 9 12.60 -63.13 -30.04
CA ALA A 9 13.26 -61.86 -30.29
C ALA A 9 12.77 -61.19 -31.57
N LEU A 10 12.42 -61.99 -32.63
CA LEU A 10 11.88 -61.44 -33.86
C LEU A 10 10.44 -60.95 -33.70
N LEU A 11 9.62 -61.64 -32.90
CA LEU A 11 8.24 -61.20 -32.58
C LEU A 11 8.19 -59.93 -31.76
N LEU A 12 9.12 -59.74 -30.82
CA LEU A 12 9.24 -58.52 -30.03
C LEU A 12 9.73 -57.33 -30.89
N ALA A 13 10.61 -57.56 -31.88
CA ALA A 13 11.06 -56.53 -32.80
C ALA A 13 9.96 -56.03 -33.75
N VAL A 14 9.06 -56.94 -34.18
CA VAL A 14 7.93 -56.60 -35.08
C VAL A 14 6.84 -55.81 -34.28
N ILE A 15 6.64 -56.08 -33.01
CA ILE A 15 5.70 -55.33 -32.16
C ILE A 15 6.21 -53.90 -31.89
N MET A 16 7.54 -53.68 -31.75
CA MET A 16 8.12 -52.35 -31.59
C MET A 16 8.05 -51.47 -32.85
N VAL A 17 8.10 -52.07 -34.02
CA VAL A 17 8.03 -51.31 -35.32
C VAL A 17 6.57 -50.93 -35.63
N ALA A 18 5.57 -51.70 -35.16
CA ALA A 18 4.15 -51.38 -35.33
C ALA A 18 3.68 -50.22 -34.41
N SER A 19 4.41 -49.90 -33.32
CA SER A 19 4.05 -48.87 -32.37
C SER A 19 4.48 -47.47 -32.82
N PHE A 20 5.31 -47.31 -33.88
CA PHE A 20 5.75 -45.99 -34.37
C PHE A 20 4.95 -45.47 -35.57
N ALA A 21 3.96 -46.22 -36.08
CA ALA A 21 3.17 -45.82 -37.24
C ALA A 21 1.79 -45.19 -36.90
N ALA A 22 1.49 -44.94 -35.57
CA ALA A 22 0.23 -44.36 -35.12
C ALA A 22 0.37 -43.03 -34.39
N CYS A 23 1.41 -42.20 -34.71
CA CYS A 23 1.42 -40.79 -34.37
C CYS A 23 0.77 -40.01 -35.52
N GLY A 24 -0.54 -40.07 -35.63
CA GLY A 24 -1.35 -39.06 -36.25
C GLY A 24 -1.28 -37.81 -35.35
N ASN A 25 -1.14 -36.61 -35.93
CA ASN A 25 -1.24 -35.32 -35.29
C ASN A 25 -2.62 -35.21 -34.61
N GLU A 26 -2.73 -35.62 -33.36
CA GLU A 26 -3.78 -35.10 -32.51
C GLU A 26 -3.34 -33.69 -32.09
N PRO A 27 -4.19 -32.67 -32.28
CA PRO A 27 -3.93 -31.35 -31.73
C PRO A 27 -3.79 -31.51 -30.21
N ALA A 28 -2.78 -30.87 -29.62
CA ALA A 28 -2.59 -30.81 -28.17
C ALA A 28 -3.93 -30.43 -27.53
N PRO A 29 -4.32 -31.06 -26.41
CA PRO A 29 -5.53 -30.67 -25.70
C PRO A 29 -5.44 -29.17 -25.40
N THR A 30 -6.42 -28.42 -25.88
CA THR A 30 -6.61 -27.03 -25.50
C THR A 30 -6.65 -27.01 -23.96
N PRO A 31 -5.85 -26.18 -23.28
CA PRO A 31 -5.99 -26.06 -21.85
C PRO A 31 -7.45 -25.72 -21.54
N ASP A 32 -8.02 -26.43 -20.57
CA ASP A 32 -9.35 -26.09 -20.05
C ASP A 32 -9.35 -24.59 -19.72
N PRO A 33 -10.41 -23.87 -20.11
CA PRO A 33 -10.52 -22.47 -19.73
C PRO A 33 -10.41 -22.39 -18.20
N GLU A 34 -9.49 -21.56 -17.71
CA GLU A 34 -9.40 -21.23 -16.30
C GLU A 34 -10.81 -20.91 -15.79
N PRO A 35 -11.21 -21.43 -14.63
CA PRO A 35 -12.54 -21.15 -14.10
C PRO A 35 -12.70 -19.63 -13.97
N THR A 36 -13.64 -19.08 -14.72
CA THR A 36 -14.02 -17.67 -14.59
C THR A 36 -14.42 -17.47 -13.12
N PRO A 37 -13.83 -16.50 -12.40
CA PRO A 37 -14.23 -16.23 -11.02
C PRO A 37 -15.74 -16.01 -10.98
N ASP A 38 -16.39 -16.57 -9.97
CA ASP A 38 -17.82 -16.36 -9.76
C ASP A 38 -18.09 -14.86 -9.67
N PRO A 39 -19.13 -14.33 -10.36
CA PRO A 39 -19.41 -12.91 -10.32
C PRO A 39 -19.64 -12.48 -8.87
N THR A 40 -18.92 -11.45 -8.42
CA THR A 40 -19.13 -10.82 -7.11
C THR A 40 -20.62 -10.52 -6.96
N PRO A 41 -21.26 -10.93 -5.86
CA PRO A 41 -22.69 -10.68 -5.67
C PRO A 41 -23.00 -9.19 -5.82
N ALA A 42 -24.00 -8.86 -6.63
CA ALA A 42 -24.41 -7.47 -6.81
C ALA A 42 -24.88 -6.88 -5.46
N ILE A 43 -24.32 -5.75 -5.09
CA ILE A 43 -24.69 -5.03 -3.87
C ILE A 43 -26.10 -4.47 -4.06
N THR A 44 -26.96 -4.68 -3.07
CA THR A 44 -28.35 -4.19 -3.08
C THR A 44 -28.54 -3.15 -1.99
N TYR A 45 -29.28 -2.09 -2.32
CA TYR A 45 -29.66 -1.04 -1.38
C TYR A 45 -31.15 -1.16 -1.02
N PRO A 46 -31.58 -0.77 0.22
CA PRO A 46 -30.74 -0.17 1.26
C PRO A 46 -29.69 -1.14 1.79
N LEU A 47 -28.49 -0.61 2.05
CA LEU A 47 -27.34 -1.34 2.55
C LEU A 47 -26.96 -0.81 3.91
N THR A 48 -26.81 -1.69 4.91
CA THR A 48 -26.22 -1.33 6.22
C THR A 48 -24.86 -1.97 6.35
N VAL A 49 -23.85 -1.18 6.69
CA VAL A 49 -22.49 -1.61 6.98
C VAL A 49 -22.08 -1.16 8.38
N THR A 50 -21.09 -1.84 8.95
CA THR A 50 -20.41 -1.37 10.17
C THR A 50 -19.12 -0.68 9.77
N ASP A 51 -18.94 0.58 10.18
CA ASP A 51 -17.72 1.32 9.91
C ASP A 51 -16.57 0.89 10.86
N MET A 52 -15.36 1.43 10.64
CA MET A 52 -14.20 1.07 11.47
C MET A 52 -14.25 1.63 12.89
N ALA A 53 -15.25 2.46 13.23
CA ALA A 53 -15.57 2.86 14.61
C ALA A 53 -16.57 1.92 15.29
N GLY A 54 -17.08 0.92 14.57
CA GLY A 54 -18.13 0.00 15.05
C GLY A 54 -19.54 0.60 14.96
N CYS A 55 -19.74 1.68 14.20
CA CYS A 55 -21.03 2.31 14.01
C CYS A 55 -21.75 1.71 12.80
N GLU A 56 -23.06 1.45 12.93
CA GLU A 56 -23.89 1.05 11.80
C GLU A 56 -24.24 2.27 10.94
N VAL A 57 -23.95 2.16 9.63
CA VAL A 57 -24.25 3.20 8.64
C VAL A 57 -25.14 2.59 7.56
N THR A 58 -26.32 3.19 7.35
CA THR A 58 -27.27 2.75 6.33
C THR A 58 -27.25 3.70 5.14
N LEU A 59 -27.10 3.13 3.96
CA LEU A 59 -27.20 3.81 2.66
C LEU A 59 -28.49 3.37 1.97
N GLU A 60 -29.37 4.31 1.67
CA GLU A 60 -30.67 4.03 1.01
C GLU A 60 -30.49 3.70 -0.47
N LYS A 61 -29.41 4.17 -1.09
CA LYS A 61 -29.04 3.97 -2.49
C LYS A 61 -27.52 3.96 -2.65
N GLU A 62 -27.04 3.55 -3.82
CA GLU A 62 -25.63 3.69 -4.19
C GLU A 62 -25.21 5.17 -4.11
N PRO A 63 -24.09 5.49 -3.43
CA PRO A 63 -23.59 6.86 -3.36
C PRO A 63 -23.14 7.37 -4.73
N GLU A 64 -23.59 8.59 -5.04
CA GLU A 64 -23.26 9.32 -6.28
C GLU A 64 -22.49 10.62 -5.97
N ARG A 65 -22.45 11.03 -4.69
CA ARG A 65 -21.89 12.29 -4.24
C ARG A 65 -21.03 12.07 -2.97
N ILE A 66 -19.75 11.81 -3.18
CA ILE A 66 -18.82 11.45 -2.12
C ILE A 66 -18.02 12.67 -1.68
N VAL A 67 -17.94 12.91 -0.39
CA VAL A 67 -16.98 13.84 0.22
C VAL A 67 -15.94 13.04 1.00
N SER A 68 -14.65 13.32 0.77
CA SER A 68 -13.56 12.78 1.57
C SER A 68 -12.84 13.89 2.32
N GLY A 69 -12.86 13.84 3.65
CA GLY A 69 -12.16 14.78 4.54
C GLY A 69 -10.78 14.26 5.00
N TYR A 70 -10.24 13.24 4.34
CA TYR A 70 -9.00 12.60 4.74
C TYR A 70 -8.23 12.10 3.52
N TYR A 71 -6.97 12.51 3.36
CA TYR A 71 -6.19 12.22 2.15
C TYR A 71 -6.02 10.71 1.89
N ILE A 72 -5.99 9.89 2.92
CA ILE A 72 -5.88 8.43 2.76
C ILE A 72 -7.15 7.87 2.11
N SER A 73 -8.34 8.28 2.57
CA SER A 73 -9.58 7.88 1.92
C SER A 73 -9.78 8.52 0.55
N SER A 74 -9.26 9.73 0.31
CA SER A 74 -9.27 10.34 -1.02
C SER A 74 -8.42 9.53 -2.01
N SER A 75 -7.19 9.14 -1.62
CA SER A 75 -6.34 8.25 -2.42
C SER A 75 -7.01 6.89 -2.68
N ALA A 76 -7.68 6.32 -1.67
CA ALA A 76 -8.45 5.09 -1.85
C ALA A 76 -9.60 5.27 -2.85
N CYS A 77 -10.36 6.37 -2.77
CA CYS A 77 -11.41 6.67 -3.74
C CYS A 77 -10.87 6.77 -5.18
N ILE A 78 -9.68 7.37 -5.36
CA ILE A 78 -9.01 7.43 -6.68
C ILE A 78 -8.68 6.02 -7.18
N ALA A 79 -7.99 5.21 -6.37
CA ALA A 79 -7.61 3.85 -6.74
C ALA A 79 -8.81 2.94 -7.03
N LEU A 80 -9.92 3.15 -6.33
CA LEU A 80 -11.19 2.44 -6.55
C LEU A 80 -12.02 3.01 -7.73
N GLY A 81 -11.52 4.05 -8.42
CA GLY A 81 -12.18 4.66 -9.59
C GLY A 81 -13.41 5.47 -9.27
N LEU A 82 -13.46 6.08 -8.09
CA LEU A 82 -14.60 6.86 -7.60
C LEU A 82 -14.42 8.37 -7.82
N SER A 83 -13.37 8.80 -8.51
CA SER A 83 -13.04 10.21 -8.71
C SER A 83 -14.21 11.03 -9.28
N ASP A 84 -14.96 10.48 -10.23
CA ASP A 84 -16.09 11.17 -10.85
C ASP A 84 -17.30 11.33 -9.92
N LYS A 85 -17.36 10.56 -8.82
CA LYS A 85 -18.41 10.66 -7.80
C LYS A 85 -18.01 11.62 -6.66
N MET A 86 -16.74 12.05 -6.59
CA MET A 86 -16.30 12.97 -5.55
C MET A 86 -16.79 14.39 -5.80
N VAL A 87 -17.35 15.03 -4.77
CA VAL A 87 -17.92 16.39 -4.81
C VAL A 87 -17.30 17.34 -3.78
N GLY A 88 -16.39 16.85 -2.95
CA GLY A 88 -15.61 17.63 -1.99
C GLY A 88 -14.41 16.82 -1.50
N ILE A 89 -13.32 17.50 -1.22
CA ILE A 89 -12.04 16.87 -0.89
C ILE A 89 -11.33 17.63 0.24
N GLU A 90 -10.43 16.96 0.95
CA GLU A 90 -9.62 17.56 2.00
C GLU A 90 -8.75 18.74 1.49
N ASP A 91 -8.27 19.56 2.43
CA ASP A 91 -7.45 20.73 2.12
C ASP A 91 -6.11 20.34 1.47
N LYS A 92 -5.53 21.28 0.71
CA LYS A 92 -4.23 21.15 0.04
C LYS A 92 -4.16 20.02 -1.02
N SER A 93 -5.30 19.55 -1.52
CA SER A 93 -5.39 18.57 -2.61
C SER A 93 -4.50 18.94 -3.82
N ALA A 94 -4.46 20.23 -4.19
CA ALA A 94 -3.63 20.75 -5.26
C ALA A 94 -2.10 20.60 -5.02
N LYS A 95 -1.66 20.30 -3.80
CA LYS A 95 -0.25 20.04 -3.48
C LYS A 95 0.15 18.57 -3.70
N ARG A 96 -0.80 17.66 -3.87
CA ARG A 96 -0.52 16.22 -4.02
C ARG A 96 -0.26 15.84 -5.47
N PRO A 97 0.95 15.35 -5.82
CA PRO A 97 1.27 14.95 -7.19
C PRO A 97 0.32 13.89 -7.72
N ILE A 98 -0.02 12.89 -6.89
CA ILE A 98 -0.88 11.77 -7.28
C ILE A 98 -2.26 12.22 -7.77
N TYR A 99 -2.87 13.26 -7.15
CA TYR A 99 -4.17 13.76 -7.60
C TYR A 99 -4.07 14.41 -8.98
N LYS A 100 -2.98 15.15 -9.23
CA LYS A 100 -2.75 15.77 -10.55
C LYS A 100 -2.50 14.73 -11.65
N LEU A 101 -1.88 13.61 -11.31
CA LEU A 101 -1.54 12.54 -12.24
C LEU A 101 -2.75 11.65 -12.54
N ALA A 102 -3.44 11.18 -11.51
CA ALA A 102 -4.50 10.17 -11.62
C ALA A 102 -5.92 10.77 -11.75
N ALA A 103 -6.18 11.91 -11.12
CA ALA A 103 -7.52 12.49 -11.03
C ALA A 103 -7.49 14.03 -10.98
N PRO A 104 -6.99 14.71 -12.03
CA PRO A 104 -6.72 16.16 -12.00
C PRO A 104 -7.96 17.02 -11.70
N ALA A 105 -9.18 16.55 -12.00
CA ALA A 105 -10.40 17.29 -11.68
C ALA A 105 -10.65 17.45 -10.16
N LEU A 106 -10.05 16.59 -9.32
CA LEU A 106 -10.26 16.65 -7.88
C LEU A 106 -9.67 17.90 -7.24
N ILE A 107 -8.61 18.50 -7.83
CA ILE A 107 -7.95 19.67 -7.23
C ILE A 107 -8.82 20.93 -7.24
N ASP A 108 -9.85 20.96 -8.08
CA ASP A 108 -10.79 22.07 -8.22
C ASP A 108 -12.08 21.87 -7.42
N LEU A 109 -12.23 20.74 -6.71
CA LEU A 109 -13.38 20.47 -5.87
C LEU A 109 -13.43 21.37 -4.63
N PRO A 110 -14.63 21.59 -4.04
CA PRO A 110 -14.78 22.27 -2.76
C PRO A 110 -13.86 21.66 -1.70
N ASN A 111 -13.11 22.53 -1.03
CA ASN A 111 -12.25 22.17 0.08
C ASN A 111 -13.11 22.01 1.35
N VAL A 112 -13.06 20.83 1.98
CA VAL A 112 -13.80 20.51 3.20
C VAL A 112 -12.91 20.49 4.46
N GLY A 113 -11.77 21.18 4.40
CA GLY A 113 -10.84 21.26 5.54
C GLY A 113 -9.89 20.06 5.64
N SER A 114 -9.36 19.84 6.82
CA SER A 114 -8.37 18.78 7.08
C SER A 114 -8.88 17.74 8.08
N ALA A 115 -8.15 16.63 8.20
CA ALA A 115 -8.39 15.62 9.23
C ALA A 115 -8.41 16.15 10.67
N LYS A 116 -7.80 17.32 10.93
CA LYS A 116 -7.79 17.98 12.26
C LYS A 116 -8.80 19.12 12.37
N ALA A 117 -9.17 19.75 11.26
CA ALA A 117 -10.03 20.92 11.18
C ALA A 117 -10.97 20.78 9.96
N PHE A 118 -11.96 19.90 10.11
CA PHE A 118 -12.95 19.64 9.07
C PHE A 118 -13.94 20.81 8.97
N ASP A 119 -14.27 21.21 7.74
CA ASP A 119 -15.26 22.25 7.45
C ASP A 119 -16.62 21.63 7.17
N LEU A 120 -17.44 21.56 8.21
CA LEU A 120 -18.78 20.99 8.15
C LEU A 120 -19.69 21.77 7.19
N GLU A 121 -19.58 23.10 7.15
CA GLU A 121 -20.42 23.95 6.30
C GLU A 121 -20.09 23.71 4.82
N ALA A 122 -18.80 23.71 4.47
CA ALA A 122 -18.35 23.40 3.11
C ALA A 122 -18.78 21.99 2.68
N CYS A 123 -18.70 20.99 3.59
CA CYS A 123 -19.14 19.64 3.35
C CYS A 123 -20.64 19.58 3.03
N VAL A 124 -21.49 20.16 3.88
CA VAL A 124 -22.95 20.17 3.69
C VAL A 124 -23.33 20.91 2.41
N ASN A 125 -22.66 22.02 2.09
CA ASN A 125 -22.89 22.77 0.86
C ASN A 125 -22.52 21.99 -0.41
N ALA A 126 -21.58 21.04 -0.32
CA ALA A 126 -21.28 20.11 -1.41
C ALA A 126 -22.41 19.08 -1.65
N ASN A 127 -23.42 19.02 -0.77
CA ASN A 127 -24.59 18.14 -0.84
C ASN A 127 -24.19 16.66 -1.07
N PRO A 128 -23.38 16.04 -0.18
CA PRO A 128 -22.98 14.64 -0.29
C PRO A 128 -24.11 13.69 0.08
N ASP A 129 -24.03 12.47 -0.45
CA ASP A 129 -24.82 11.32 0.04
C ASP A 129 -23.93 10.29 0.78
N LEU A 130 -22.62 10.47 0.71
CA LEU A 130 -21.64 9.74 1.52
C LEU A 130 -20.48 10.66 1.93
N VAL A 131 -20.09 10.62 3.20
CA VAL A 131 -18.89 11.31 3.71
C VAL A 131 -17.93 10.28 4.32
N ILE A 132 -16.64 10.40 4.05
CA ILE A 132 -15.60 9.53 4.60
C ILE A 132 -14.62 10.37 5.43
N LEU A 133 -14.50 10.07 6.72
CA LEU A 133 -13.72 10.84 7.68
C LEU A 133 -12.76 9.94 8.48
N PRO A 134 -11.63 10.49 8.97
CA PRO A 134 -10.78 9.77 9.91
C PRO A 134 -11.46 9.63 11.29
N MET A 135 -11.05 8.64 12.07
CA MET A 135 -11.54 8.39 13.43
C MET A 135 -11.54 9.63 14.33
N LYS A 136 -10.61 10.56 14.12
CA LYS A 136 -10.51 11.83 14.88
C LYS A 136 -11.73 12.75 14.70
N GLN A 137 -12.55 12.53 13.67
CA GLN A 137 -13.74 13.31 13.35
C GLN A 137 -15.04 12.63 13.79
N LYS A 138 -15.00 11.82 14.86
CA LYS A 138 -16.16 11.07 15.35
C LYS A 138 -17.36 11.97 15.70
N ASP A 139 -17.12 13.10 16.34
CA ASP A 139 -18.20 14.05 16.72
C ASP A 139 -18.82 14.70 15.46
N THR A 140 -17.99 15.01 14.47
CA THR A 140 -18.46 15.52 13.17
C THR A 140 -19.27 14.47 12.42
N ALA A 141 -18.83 13.22 12.44
CA ALA A 141 -19.56 12.10 11.81
C ALA A 141 -20.95 11.91 12.46
N GLN A 142 -21.04 12.02 13.79
CA GLN A 142 -22.31 11.98 14.47
C GLN A 142 -23.23 13.14 14.03
N THR A 143 -22.71 14.36 13.95
CA THR A 143 -23.48 15.54 13.50
C THR A 143 -24.00 15.35 12.07
N LEU A 144 -23.17 14.85 11.15
CA LEU A 144 -23.61 14.58 9.78
C LEU A 144 -24.67 13.49 9.72
N SER A 145 -24.54 12.43 10.53
CA SER A 145 -25.54 11.36 10.64
C SER A 145 -26.89 11.89 11.16
N GLU A 146 -26.89 12.79 12.16
CA GLU A 146 -28.11 13.46 12.67
C GLU A 146 -28.75 14.36 11.61
N MET A 147 -28.00 14.84 10.61
CA MET A 147 -28.47 15.57 9.45
C MET A 147 -28.97 14.63 8.32
N GLY A 148 -28.89 13.30 8.52
CA GLY A 148 -29.30 12.30 7.52
C GLY A 148 -28.26 12.04 6.44
N ILE A 149 -27.01 12.41 6.63
CA ILE A 149 -25.89 12.19 5.70
C ILE A 149 -25.11 10.96 6.14
N ALA A 150 -25.08 9.90 5.33
CA ALA A 150 -24.31 8.70 5.63
C ALA A 150 -22.81 9.05 5.76
N THR A 151 -22.19 8.63 6.88
CA THR A 151 -20.79 8.98 7.17
C THR A 151 -20.05 7.75 7.67
N LEU A 152 -18.92 7.43 7.04
CA LEU A 152 -18.01 6.36 7.42
C LEU A 152 -16.80 6.93 8.16
N LEU A 153 -16.47 6.33 9.29
CA LEU A 153 -15.21 6.55 9.99
C LEU A 153 -14.20 5.47 9.61
N VAL A 154 -12.98 5.88 9.26
CA VAL A 154 -11.88 4.99 8.86
C VAL A 154 -10.65 5.15 9.74
N LEU A 155 -9.92 4.03 9.96
CA LEU A 155 -8.73 3.95 10.80
C LEU A 155 -7.69 3.00 10.15
N PRO A 156 -7.04 3.36 9.06
CA PRO A 156 -6.10 2.48 8.33
C PRO A 156 -4.67 2.57 8.93
N GLU A 157 -4.45 2.13 10.15
CA GLU A 157 -3.17 2.23 10.85
C GLU A 157 -2.29 0.96 10.73
N SER A 158 -2.78 -0.06 9.97
CA SER A 158 -2.01 -1.26 9.62
C SER A 158 -2.38 -1.73 8.20
N HIS A 159 -1.59 -2.67 7.64
CA HIS A 159 -1.95 -3.29 6.34
C HIS A 159 -3.33 -3.94 6.37
N GLU A 160 -3.68 -4.63 7.46
CA GLU A 160 -4.99 -5.27 7.62
C GLU A 160 -6.13 -4.24 7.66
N GLN A 161 -5.96 -3.19 8.46
CA GLN A 161 -6.94 -2.10 8.55
C GLN A 161 -7.06 -1.31 7.25
N LEU A 162 -5.96 -1.17 6.50
CA LEU A 162 -6.00 -0.56 5.17
C LEU A 162 -6.86 -1.39 4.19
N MET A 163 -6.70 -2.71 4.18
CA MET A 163 -7.52 -3.62 3.38
C MET A 163 -8.99 -3.65 3.84
N GLU A 164 -9.24 -3.54 5.16
CA GLU A 164 -10.58 -3.37 5.72
C GLU A 164 -11.23 -2.07 5.21
N MET A 165 -10.49 -0.96 5.19
CA MET A 165 -10.97 0.30 4.62
C MET A 165 -11.31 0.17 3.13
N PHE A 166 -10.47 -0.50 2.31
CA PHE A 166 -10.79 -0.74 0.90
C PHE A 166 -12.05 -1.57 0.74
N THR A 167 -12.23 -2.60 1.56
CA THR A 167 -13.44 -3.44 1.57
C THR A 167 -14.66 -2.61 1.95
N LEU A 168 -14.57 -1.78 3.00
CA LEU A 168 -15.66 -0.93 3.46
C LEU A 168 -16.08 0.07 2.37
N ILE A 169 -15.12 0.80 1.78
CA ILE A 169 -15.40 1.76 0.69
C ILE A 169 -15.95 1.01 -0.52
N GLY A 170 -15.31 -0.10 -0.93
CA GLY A 170 -15.75 -0.90 -2.07
C GLY A 170 -17.18 -1.42 -1.93
N THR A 171 -17.55 -1.91 -0.74
CA THR A 171 -18.89 -2.39 -0.42
C THR A 171 -19.92 -1.24 -0.47
N THR A 172 -19.61 -0.11 0.16
CA THR A 172 -20.54 1.01 0.25
C THR A 172 -20.78 1.74 -1.06
N THR A 173 -19.82 1.67 -1.99
CA THR A 173 -19.85 2.42 -3.26
C THR A 173 -20.04 1.53 -4.50
N ASN A 174 -20.35 0.24 -4.30
CA ASN A 174 -20.48 -0.75 -5.37
C ASN A 174 -19.21 -0.86 -6.25
N SER A 175 -18.01 -0.69 -5.63
CA SER A 175 -16.72 -0.80 -6.32
C SER A 175 -15.87 -1.99 -5.82
N MET A 176 -16.53 -3.07 -5.37
CA MET A 176 -15.87 -4.26 -4.81
C MET A 176 -14.93 -4.96 -5.78
N GLU A 177 -15.21 -4.94 -7.07
CA GLU A 177 -14.30 -5.52 -8.08
C GLU A 177 -12.91 -4.89 -7.98
N LYS A 178 -12.84 -3.56 -7.97
CA LYS A 178 -11.57 -2.83 -7.84
C LYS A 178 -10.96 -2.96 -6.45
N ALA A 179 -11.78 -2.96 -5.41
CA ALA A 179 -11.29 -3.16 -4.04
C ALA A 179 -10.67 -4.55 -3.89
N THR A 180 -11.31 -5.59 -4.42
CA THR A 180 -10.78 -6.96 -4.41
C THR A 180 -9.46 -7.05 -5.17
N ALA A 181 -9.37 -6.49 -6.37
CA ALA A 181 -8.13 -6.49 -7.15
C ALA A 181 -6.98 -5.80 -6.41
N LEU A 182 -7.24 -4.66 -5.75
CA LEU A 182 -6.25 -3.95 -4.94
C LEU A 182 -5.80 -4.78 -3.72
N ILE A 183 -6.75 -5.40 -3.02
CA ILE A 183 -6.48 -6.26 -1.86
C ILE A 183 -5.68 -7.51 -2.26
N GLU A 184 -6.04 -8.15 -3.38
CA GLU A 184 -5.31 -9.30 -3.91
C GLU A 184 -3.87 -8.94 -4.29
N TYR A 185 -3.66 -7.78 -4.94
CA TYR A 185 -2.33 -7.26 -5.22
C TYR A 185 -1.51 -7.07 -3.94
N TYR A 186 -2.08 -6.40 -2.93
CA TYR A 186 -1.45 -6.21 -1.62
C TYR A 186 -1.03 -7.54 -0.99
N ASN A 187 -1.97 -8.48 -0.91
CA ASN A 187 -1.72 -9.80 -0.31
C ASN A 187 -0.64 -10.58 -1.07
N ALA A 188 -0.64 -10.52 -2.40
CA ALA A 188 0.38 -11.16 -3.22
C ALA A 188 1.78 -10.57 -2.95
N LYS A 189 1.90 -9.23 -2.90
CA LYS A 189 3.19 -8.58 -2.61
C LYS A 189 3.65 -8.83 -1.16
N LEU A 190 2.76 -8.75 -0.16
CA LEU A 190 3.11 -9.08 1.23
C LEU A 190 3.56 -10.54 1.38
N THR A 191 2.89 -11.47 0.69
CA THR A 191 3.28 -12.88 0.66
C THR A 191 4.67 -13.06 0.03
N ALA A 192 4.93 -12.38 -1.09
CA ALA A 192 6.23 -12.43 -1.75
C ALA A 192 7.35 -11.89 -0.84
N VAL A 193 7.10 -10.76 -0.15
CA VAL A 193 8.05 -10.20 0.84
C VAL A 193 8.31 -11.20 1.96
N ALA A 194 7.26 -11.81 2.52
CA ALA A 194 7.40 -12.80 3.59
C ALA A 194 8.22 -14.01 3.13
N GLU A 195 8.03 -14.50 1.91
CA GLU A 195 8.83 -15.61 1.35
C GLU A 195 10.30 -15.23 1.15
N LEU A 196 10.59 -14.01 0.72
CA LEU A 196 11.97 -13.52 0.53
C LEU A 196 12.70 -13.35 1.87
N THR A 197 12.00 -12.97 2.93
CA THR A 197 12.60 -12.62 4.23
C THR A 197 12.55 -13.75 5.26
N LYS A 198 11.83 -14.86 5.01
CA LYS A 198 11.57 -15.93 5.99
C LYS A 198 12.82 -16.60 6.57
N ASP A 199 13.90 -16.69 5.79
CA ASP A 199 15.13 -17.37 6.17
C ASP A 199 16.21 -16.41 6.72
N LEU A 200 15.89 -15.10 6.84
CA LEU A 200 16.79 -14.12 7.44
C LEU A 200 17.02 -14.43 8.93
N THR A 201 18.28 -14.62 9.29
CA THR A 201 18.66 -14.72 10.71
C THR A 201 18.53 -13.38 11.41
N ASP A 202 18.57 -13.38 12.74
CA ASP A 202 18.43 -12.15 13.52
C ASP A 202 19.56 -11.15 13.27
N GLU A 203 20.77 -11.65 12.95
CA GLU A 203 21.95 -10.86 12.59
C GLU A 203 21.85 -10.24 11.19
N GLN A 204 21.06 -10.83 10.30
CA GLN A 204 20.84 -10.32 8.95
C GLN A 204 19.76 -9.23 8.89
N LYS A 205 19.00 -9.03 9.97
CA LYS A 205 17.97 -8.00 10.08
C LYS A 205 18.56 -6.71 10.64
N PRO A 206 18.78 -5.67 9.81
CA PRO A 206 19.36 -4.42 10.29
C PRO A 206 18.39 -3.69 11.24
N VAL A 207 18.96 -2.93 12.17
CA VAL A 207 18.23 -1.97 12.99
C VAL A 207 18.00 -0.72 12.16
N VAL A 208 16.73 -0.39 11.92
CA VAL A 208 16.31 0.71 11.05
C VAL A 208 15.63 1.79 11.86
N TYR A 209 16.09 3.01 11.70
CA TYR A 209 15.47 4.22 12.25
C TYR A 209 14.74 4.96 11.15
N ILE A 210 13.48 5.30 11.34
CA ILE A 210 12.72 6.18 10.45
C ILE A 210 12.47 7.51 11.14
N GLY A 211 12.99 8.60 10.57
CA GLY A 211 12.71 9.96 11.05
C GLY A 211 11.32 10.43 10.63
N SER A 212 10.77 11.43 11.32
CA SER A 212 9.53 12.07 10.89
C SER A 212 9.77 13.09 9.77
N THR A 213 8.69 13.58 9.17
CA THR A 213 8.75 14.66 8.17
C THR A 213 9.15 16.03 8.74
N SER A 214 9.17 16.19 10.06
CA SER A 214 9.45 17.49 10.70
C SER A 214 10.81 17.56 11.39
N ASP A 215 11.31 16.43 11.88
CA ASP A 215 12.56 16.37 12.65
C ASP A 215 13.10 14.94 12.62
N ILE A 216 14.44 14.81 12.45
CA ILE A 216 15.14 13.54 12.57
C ILE A 216 15.04 12.94 13.99
N LEU A 217 14.96 13.78 15.02
CA LEU A 217 14.81 13.35 16.42
C LEU A 217 13.34 13.07 16.80
N ARG A 218 12.53 12.74 15.81
CA ARG A 218 11.15 12.32 15.99
C ARG A 218 10.91 11.05 15.18
N THR A 219 10.54 9.96 15.84
CA THR A 219 10.47 8.63 15.21
C THR A 219 9.17 7.88 15.51
N ALA A 220 8.98 6.77 14.81
CA ALA A 220 7.79 5.94 14.91
C ALA A 220 7.95 4.83 15.97
N PRO A 221 7.15 4.82 17.05
CA PRO A 221 7.00 3.67 17.93
C PRO A 221 6.49 2.42 17.22
N LYS A 222 6.62 1.25 17.88
CA LYS A 222 6.26 -0.08 17.34
C LYS A 222 4.83 -0.23 16.82
N GLU A 223 3.89 0.57 17.34
CA GLU A 223 2.47 0.48 17.01
C GLU A 223 2.06 1.33 15.81
N MET A 224 3.00 2.04 15.19
CA MET A 224 2.75 2.87 14.02
C MET A 224 2.91 2.09 12.71
N TYR A 225 2.18 2.52 11.67
CA TYR A 225 2.27 1.97 10.33
C TYR A 225 3.71 1.92 9.81
N GLN A 226 4.52 2.96 10.07
CA GLN A 226 5.92 3.06 9.64
C GLN A 226 6.79 1.94 10.23
N ALA A 227 6.54 1.53 11.46
CA ALA A 227 7.25 0.40 12.08
C ALA A 227 6.91 -0.92 11.35
N SER A 228 5.66 -1.08 10.88
CA SER A 228 5.25 -2.26 10.12
C SER A 228 5.95 -2.37 8.76
N LEU A 229 6.26 -1.25 8.08
CA LEU A 229 7.03 -1.24 6.84
C LEU A 229 8.41 -1.86 7.06
N ILE A 230 9.08 -1.45 8.14
CA ILE A 230 10.43 -1.91 8.50
C ILE A 230 10.41 -3.41 8.82
N THR A 231 9.50 -3.83 9.71
CA THR A 231 9.46 -5.22 10.19
C THR A 231 9.01 -6.20 9.12
N THR A 232 8.06 -5.81 8.27
CA THR A 232 7.61 -6.60 7.12
C THR A 232 8.74 -6.78 6.10
N ALA A 233 9.54 -5.73 5.87
CA ALA A 233 10.67 -5.77 4.95
C ALA A 233 11.91 -6.49 5.52
N GLY A 234 11.84 -7.12 6.69
CA GLY A 234 12.94 -7.88 7.28
C GLY A 234 13.95 -7.03 8.08
N GLY A 235 13.56 -5.82 8.52
CA GLY A 235 14.34 -5.00 9.46
C GLY A 235 13.84 -5.12 10.90
N LYS A 236 14.54 -4.45 11.81
CA LYS A 236 14.15 -4.22 13.22
C LYS A 236 13.91 -2.73 13.42
N ASN A 237 12.73 -2.33 13.86
CA ASN A 237 12.46 -0.92 14.10
C ASN A 237 13.21 -0.41 15.34
N ALA A 238 14.06 0.61 15.19
CA ALA A 238 14.76 1.23 16.31
C ALA A 238 13.79 1.85 17.34
N GLY A 239 12.62 2.29 16.89
CA GLY A 239 11.56 2.85 17.71
C GLY A 239 10.76 1.84 18.54
N ASP A 240 11.03 0.53 18.46
CA ASP A 240 10.30 -0.51 19.23
C ASP A 240 10.45 -0.38 20.74
N VAL A 241 11.46 0.36 21.20
CA VAL A 241 11.67 0.69 22.62
C VAL A 241 10.74 1.82 23.11
N LEU A 242 10.02 2.48 22.19
CA LEU A 242 9.08 3.55 22.48
C LEU A 242 7.64 3.00 22.45
N GLU A 243 6.79 3.59 23.27
CA GLU A 243 5.36 3.26 23.31
C GLU A 243 4.53 4.37 22.68
N GLY A 244 3.37 4.01 22.15
CA GLY A 244 2.39 4.94 21.61
C GLY A 244 2.09 4.74 20.13
N THR A 245 1.04 5.40 19.68
CA THR A 245 0.46 5.31 18.33
C THR A 245 0.67 6.58 17.51
N SER A 246 1.64 7.41 17.90
CA SER A 246 1.96 8.66 17.21
C SER A 246 3.47 8.92 17.25
N TRP A 247 3.93 9.71 16.28
CA TRP A 247 5.31 10.18 16.21
C TRP A 247 5.78 10.73 17.56
N THR A 248 6.88 10.22 18.08
CA THR A 248 7.43 10.50 19.40
C THR A 248 8.74 11.26 19.29
N ASP A 249 8.84 12.39 19.99
CA ASP A 249 10.08 13.17 20.08
C ASP A 249 11.06 12.44 21.02
N ILE A 250 12.32 12.35 20.61
CA ILE A 250 13.42 11.79 21.40
C ILE A 250 14.57 12.81 21.49
N ASP A 251 15.47 12.59 22.41
CA ASP A 251 16.68 13.38 22.53
C ASP A 251 17.88 12.73 21.80
N ASN A 252 18.98 13.47 21.68
CA ASN A 252 20.20 12.98 21.05
C ASN A 252 20.76 11.73 21.77
N GLU A 253 20.65 11.64 23.10
CA GLU A 253 21.18 10.49 23.87
C GLU A 253 20.40 9.22 23.52
N THR A 254 19.09 9.30 23.43
CA THR A 254 18.22 8.21 23.02
C THR A 254 18.54 7.77 21.59
N PHE A 255 18.66 8.72 20.65
CA PHE A 255 19.03 8.42 19.26
C PHE A 255 20.39 7.71 19.15
N LEU A 256 21.41 8.24 19.85
CA LEU A 256 22.75 7.63 19.89
C LEU A 256 22.74 6.22 20.54
N THR A 257 21.87 6.00 21.52
CA THR A 257 21.70 4.71 22.18
C THR A 257 21.01 3.69 21.27
N MET A 258 20.04 4.12 20.47
CA MET A 258 19.40 3.27 19.45
C MET A 258 20.43 2.79 18.41
N ASN A 259 21.42 3.61 18.05
CA ASN A 259 22.51 3.33 17.15
C ASN A 259 22.11 2.49 15.92
N PRO A 260 21.23 2.99 15.06
CA PRO A 260 20.70 2.22 13.93
C PRO A 260 21.77 1.88 12.89
N ASP A 261 21.56 0.76 12.19
CA ASP A 261 22.37 0.34 11.04
C ASP A 261 21.95 1.09 9.76
N VAL A 262 20.69 1.48 9.68
CA VAL A 262 20.08 2.19 8.55
C VAL A 262 19.20 3.32 9.07
N ILE A 263 19.27 4.50 8.43
CA ILE A 263 18.38 5.61 8.66
C ILE A 263 17.54 5.84 7.40
N VAL A 264 16.23 5.92 7.56
CA VAL A 264 15.27 6.24 6.49
C VAL A 264 14.66 7.61 6.76
N ILE A 265 14.64 8.44 5.74
CA ILE A 265 14.00 9.75 5.75
C ILE A 265 12.78 9.65 4.83
N PRO A 266 11.55 9.85 5.32
CA PRO A 266 10.35 9.83 4.50
C PRO A 266 10.29 11.06 3.59
N THR A 267 9.33 11.11 2.69
CA THR A 267 8.99 12.33 1.95
C THR A 267 8.25 13.32 2.86
N ASP A 268 8.06 14.54 2.39
CA ASP A 268 7.11 15.46 3.05
C ASP A 268 5.66 14.88 2.97
N ASN A 269 4.75 15.46 3.74
CA ASN A 269 3.35 15.01 3.79
C ASN A 269 2.61 15.09 2.43
N PHE A 270 3.21 15.69 1.42
CA PHE A 270 2.68 15.85 0.07
C PHE A 270 3.45 15.03 -0.97
N ALA A 271 4.53 14.35 -0.58
CA ALA A 271 5.43 13.61 -1.45
C ALA A 271 6.05 14.46 -2.59
N VAL A 272 6.29 15.74 -2.36
CA VAL A 272 6.87 16.68 -3.35
C VAL A 272 8.32 17.02 -3.10
N SER A 273 8.81 16.83 -1.88
CA SER A 273 10.18 17.13 -1.47
C SER A 273 10.63 16.27 -0.30
N SER A 274 11.91 16.35 0.03
CA SER A 274 12.41 15.93 1.33
C SER A 274 11.73 16.75 2.44
N PRO A 275 11.69 16.24 3.68
CA PRO A 275 11.37 17.06 4.86
C PRO A 275 12.31 18.25 5.01
N ASP A 276 12.13 19.03 6.08
CA ASP A 276 12.97 20.21 6.38
C ASP A 276 14.47 19.88 6.61
N TYR A 277 14.84 18.62 6.59
CA TYR A 277 16.21 18.09 6.64
C TYR A 277 16.41 17.00 5.56
N THR A 278 17.66 16.78 5.17
CA THR A 278 18.05 15.84 4.12
C THR A 278 18.94 14.73 4.65
N ALA A 279 19.20 13.70 3.85
CA ALA A 279 20.19 12.68 4.15
C ALA A 279 21.59 13.30 4.36
N GLU A 280 21.94 14.34 3.58
CA GLU A 280 23.20 15.04 3.70
C GLU A 280 23.31 15.80 5.04
N ASP A 281 22.24 16.41 5.53
CA ASP A 281 22.21 17.05 6.84
C ASP A 281 22.45 16.05 7.97
N VAL A 282 21.88 14.86 7.87
CA VAL A 282 22.10 13.78 8.84
C VAL A 282 23.53 13.26 8.79
N LEU A 283 24.06 13.00 7.59
CA LEU A 283 25.42 12.50 7.38
C LEU A 283 26.48 13.49 7.85
N ASN A 284 26.23 14.80 7.70
CA ASN A 284 27.19 15.85 8.10
C ASN A 284 26.98 16.34 9.54
N ASN A 285 26.03 15.81 10.29
CA ASN A 285 25.80 16.20 11.67
C ASN A 285 26.86 15.61 12.60
N ALA A 286 27.72 16.47 13.13
CA ALA A 286 28.81 16.06 14.02
C ALA A 286 28.32 15.30 15.28
N THR A 287 27.09 15.57 15.76
CA THR A 287 26.50 14.84 16.90
C THR A 287 26.22 13.40 16.57
N PHE A 288 25.93 13.07 15.29
CA PHE A 288 25.57 11.74 14.82
C PHE A 288 26.75 10.96 14.21
N ALA A 289 27.94 11.55 14.18
CA ALA A 289 29.13 10.98 13.52
C ALA A 289 29.50 9.56 14.02
N ASP A 290 29.10 9.21 15.23
CA ASP A 290 29.36 7.89 15.82
C ASP A 290 28.26 6.85 15.59
N VAL A 291 27.11 7.24 15.03
CA VAL A 291 26.01 6.32 14.67
C VAL A 291 26.44 5.41 13.53
N THR A 292 26.13 4.12 13.64
CA THR A 292 26.52 3.09 12.67
C THR A 292 26.08 3.43 11.25
N ALA A 293 24.83 3.85 11.07
CA ALA A 293 24.29 4.26 9.78
C ALA A 293 25.07 5.44 9.16
N VAL A 294 25.42 6.44 9.97
CA VAL A 294 26.16 7.63 9.50
C VAL A 294 27.58 7.25 9.11
N LYS A 295 28.30 6.45 9.91
CA LYS A 295 29.63 5.94 9.57
C LYS A 295 29.67 5.16 8.27
N ASN A 296 28.62 4.40 7.99
CA ASN A 296 28.51 3.55 6.81
C ASN A 296 27.88 4.25 5.60
N GLY A 297 27.41 5.48 5.76
CA GLY A 297 26.67 6.21 4.72
C GLY A 297 25.29 5.62 4.42
N ALA A 298 24.73 4.81 5.34
CA ALA A 298 23.46 4.12 5.19
C ALA A 298 22.28 5.02 5.62
N VAL A 299 22.15 6.16 4.98
CA VAL A 299 21.07 7.15 5.18
C VAL A 299 20.35 7.33 3.85
N TYR A 300 19.10 6.90 3.79
CA TYR A 300 18.32 6.82 2.55
C TYR A 300 17.10 7.72 2.60
N GLN A 301 16.82 8.39 1.48
CA GLN A 301 15.64 9.23 1.30
C GLN A 301 14.59 8.46 0.50
N MET A 302 13.34 8.40 0.98
CA MET A 302 12.24 7.85 0.18
C MET A 302 12.00 8.69 -1.09
N PRO A 303 11.68 8.05 -2.22
CA PRO A 303 11.38 8.75 -3.48
C PRO A 303 10.22 9.72 -3.36
N VAL A 304 10.30 10.84 -4.08
CA VAL A 304 9.28 11.90 -4.14
C VAL A 304 8.51 11.87 -5.47
N GLY A 305 7.39 12.56 -5.55
CA GLY A 305 6.70 12.82 -6.82
C GLY A 305 5.37 12.10 -7.01
N PHE A 306 5.01 11.16 -6.13
CA PHE A 306 3.79 10.37 -6.22
C PHE A 306 2.94 10.47 -4.95
N GLU A 307 3.09 9.53 -4.03
CA GLU A 307 2.46 9.50 -2.71
C GLU A 307 3.51 9.34 -1.62
N ALA A 308 3.15 9.64 -0.38
CA ALA A 308 3.98 9.37 0.78
C ALA A 308 3.88 7.87 1.12
N TRP A 309 4.81 7.06 0.63
CA TRP A 309 4.79 5.60 0.79
C TRP A 309 5.00 5.12 2.23
N ASP A 310 5.43 6.02 3.12
CA ASP A 310 5.43 5.79 4.57
C ASP A 310 4.05 5.94 5.22
N SER A 311 3.02 6.26 4.44
CA SER A 311 1.63 6.41 4.89
C SER A 311 0.75 5.26 4.43
N PRO A 312 -0.35 4.92 5.16
CA PRO A 312 -1.26 3.85 4.80
C PRO A 312 -2.22 4.27 3.66
N VAL A 313 -1.65 4.63 2.53
CA VAL A 313 -2.33 4.93 1.26
C VAL A 313 -2.32 3.69 0.35
N PRO A 314 -3.11 3.64 -0.73
CA PRO A 314 -3.09 2.49 -1.65
C PRO A 314 -1.69 2.11 -2.13
N SER A 315 -0.83 3.08 -2.42
CA SER A 315 0.57 2.82 -2.80
C SER A 315 1.52 2.54 -1.63
N GLY A 316 1.04 2.47 -0.39
CA GLY A 316 1.86 2.17 0.79
C GLY A 316 2.57 0.81 0.73
N ILE A 317 2.04 -0.15 -0.06
CA ILE A 317 2.76 -1.40 -0.37
C ILE A 317 4.12 -1.14 -1.03
N LEU A 318 4.23 -0.09 -1.86
CA LEU A 318 5.50 0.31 -2.47
C LEU A 318 6.50 0.80 -1.43
N GLY A 319 6.03 1.35 -0.30
CA GLY A 319 6.90 1.67 0.85
C GLY A 319 7.53 0.42 1.46
N THR A 320 6.76 -0.67 1.60
CA THR A 320 7.28 -1.98 2.05
C THR A 320 8.29 -2.55 1.05
N LEU A 321 7.97 -2.51 -0.25
CA LEU A 321 8.85 -3.02 -1.31
C LEU A 321 10.12 -2.19 -1.44
N TRP A 322 10.03 -0.87 -1.35
CA TRP A 322 11.19 0.02 -1.33
C TRP A 322 12.08 -0.25 -0.11
N MET A 323 11.47 -0.43 1.06
CA MET A 323 12.19 -0.79 2.28
C MET A 323 12.92 -2.13 2.11
N LEU A 324 12.24 -3.15 1.54
CA LEU A 324 12.87 -4.44 1.24
C LEU A 324 14.08 -4.29 0.31
N HIS A 325 13.94 -3.52 -0.77
CA HIS A 325 15.06 -3.23 -1.67
C HIS A 325 16.22 -2.52 -0.95
N THR A 326 15.89 -1.54 -0.12
CA THR A 326 16.89 -0.75 0.62
C THR A 326 17.65 -1.60 1.64
N LEU A 327 16.98 -2.51 2.34
CA LEU A 327 17.57 -3.34 3.39
C LEU A 327 18.24 -4.60 2.83
N HIS A 328 17.70 -5.18 1.78
CA HIS A 328 18.07 -6.48 1.22
C HIS A 328 18.13 -6.46 -0.31
N PRO A 329 18.99 -5.62 -0.93
CA PRO A 329 19.05 -5.49 -2.39
C PRO A 329 19.43 -6.80 -3.10
N GLU A 330 20.02 -7.75 -2.41
CA GLU A 330 20.32 -9.09 -2.92
C GLU A 330 19.06 -10.00 -3.00
N LEU A 331 18.03 -9.72 -2.21
CA LEU A 331 16.75 -10.45 -2.23
C LEU A 331 15.74 -9.81 -3.19
N TYR A 332 15.80 -8.49 -3.34
CA TYR A 332 14.85 -7.73 -4.15
C TYR A 332 15.55 -6.54 -4.81
N THR A 333 15.70 -6.58 -6.14
CA THR A 333 16.53 -5.62 -6.88
C THR A 333 15.79 -4.31 -7.22
N ALA A 334 16.55 -3.28 -7.59
CA ALA A 334 15.99 -2.00 -8.05
C ALA A 334 15.11 -2.18 -9.30
N GLU A 335 15.48 -3.09 -10.21
CA GLU A 335 14.69 -3.37 -11.41
C GLU A 335 13.34 -4.01 -11.05
N GLN A 336 13.32 -4.93 -10.08
CA GLN A 336 12.08 -5.53 -9.58
C GLN A 336 11.18 -4.49 -8.93
N PHE A 337 11.76 -3.64 -8.07
CA PHE A 337 11.02 -2.55 -7.45
C PHE A 337 10.43 -1.59 -8.48
N ALA A 338 11.21 -1.15 -9.47
CA ALA A 338 10.74 -0.25 -10.52
C ALA A 338 9.61 -0.88 -11.36
N ALA A 339 9.72 -2.18 -11.66
CA ALA A 339 8.67 -2.90 -12.37
C ALA A 339 7.38 -3.01 -11.55
N ASP A 340 7.48 -3.33 -10.25
CA ASP A 340 6.32 -3.42 -9.36
C ASP A 340 5.66 -2.06 -9.15
N ALA A 341 6.44 -0.97 -9.08
CA ALA A 341 5.90 0.38 -8.99
C ALA A 341 5.14 0.79 -10.25
N ASP A 342 5.68 0.49 -11.43
CA ASP A 342 5.00 0.76 -12.71
C ASP A 342 3.72 -0.08 -12.86
N GLU A 343 3.77 -1.36 -12.50
CA GLU A 343 2.60 -2.24 -12.45
C GLU A 343 1.51 -1.67 -11.55
N PHE A 344 1.87 -1.23 -10.35
CA PHE A 344 0.91 -0.67 -9.39
C PHE A 344 0.23 0.57 -9.93
N TYR A 345 1.00 1.58 -10.35
CA TYR A 345 0.44 2.85 -10.81
C TYR A 345 -0.33 2.72 -12.12
N SER A 346 0.12 1.88 -13.05
CA SER A 346 -0.61 1.64 -14.30
C SER A 346 -1.93 0.89 -14.06
N THR A 347 -1.96 -0.05 -13.12
CA THR A 347 -3.16 -0.85 -12.80
C THR A 347 -4.20 -0.06 -12.04
N PHE A 348 -3.80 0.67 -10.97
CA PHE A 348 -4.75 1.26 -10.04
C PHE A 348 -4.97 2.76 -10.23
N TYR A 349 -4.04 3.45 -10.88
CA TYR A 349 -4.10 4.90 -11.11
C TYR A 349 -4.10 5.30 -12.58
N GLY A 350 -3.85 4.35 -13.49
CA GLY A 350 -3.98 4.54 -14.93
C GLY A 350 -2.84 5.31 -15.60
N PHE A 351 -1.66 5.40 -14.96
CA PHE A 351 -0.48 6.01 -15.57
C PHE A 351 0.79 5.20 -15.28
N HIS A 352 1.76 5.28 -16.18
CA HIS A 352 3.05 4.61 -16.03
C HIS A 352 4.06 5.50 -15.31
N VAL A 353 4.94 4.87 -14.53
CA VAL A 353 6.04 5.55 -13.84
C VAL A 353 7.39 5.00 -14.31
N ALA A 354 8.37 5.87 -14.43
CA ALA A 354 9.76 5.49 -14.59
C ALA A 354 10.50 5.95 -13.32
N LEU A 355 10.80 5.00 -12.43
CA LEU A 355 11.69 5.28 -11.32
C LEU A 355 13.12 5.15 -11.84
N ASP A 356 13.90 6.21 -11.75
CA ASP A 356 15.31 6.15 -12.08
C ASP A 356 15.98 5.12 -11.14
N GLN A 357 16.80 4.23 -11.69
CA GLN A 357 17.49 3.13 -10.97
C GLN A 357 18.49 3.63 -9.91
N ALA A 358 18.53 4.92 -9.63
CA ALA A 358 19.43 5.61 -8.71
C ALA A 358 18.72 6.14 -7.45
N ALA A 359 17.56 5.58 -7.08
CA ALA A 359 16.88 5.96 -5.84
C ALA A 359 17.27 5.03 -4.70
#